data_50c34ad0ee43a1d06482eeffe7320cd5
#
_entry.id   50c34ad0ee43a1d06482eeffe7320cd5
#
_cell.length_a   1.000
_cell.length_b   1.000
_cell.length_c   1.000
_cell.angle_alpha   90.00
_cell.angle_beta   90.00
_cell.angle_gamma   90.00
#
_symmetry.space_group_name_H-M   'P 1'
#
loop_
_entity.id
_entity.type
_entity.pdbx_description
1 polymer ?
#
loop_
_entity_poly.entity_id
_entity_poly.type
_entity_poly.pdbx_seq_one_letter_code
_entity_poly.pdbx_strand_id
1 'polypeptide(L)'
;LTVSVYGPSTIRPQTWLFLNQLWQQLVFWAGSLVFVLASMLVPHLLVGMNRWDWVLILIASVAGMAARAAVVFGMLPLLAWSRLSPPVPTPFKVTMVWGGLRGAITLALALAVTENDHVATPIAHFIGIIATGFVLITLLVNGTTLRSLVLFLKLDQLSPIDEAMRHQVLGIGLGNVQRRAKALGDELGFSGDATRPVLEQVARRSEEEQAVNEFDNALSDTQRINLALITIASQERSLLLDLFRMKGLSRRVMENLLRSAEAAVDGARLEGRLGYVRAIRRRLSPTLRFRMAQAIHNYLKIDRPLMLSMAERFEMLMVAHFVSISLTRFMRVRLEPTLGSRIGEIVAEVLSRQRKLLDEALETMRLHYHGYAEALENRIFRQIVLRLEGEEYDALLSEALISEERSRELIKEVERRRHRLDKRLSFDLRSGIEERIKNAT
;
A
#
# COMPACT_ATOMS: atom_id res chain seq x y z
N LEU A 1 -9.39 2.77 15.94
CA LEU A 1 -9.00 1.41 15.56
C LEU A 1 -10.08 0.71 14.73
N THR A 2 -11.34 0.60 15.16
CA THR A 2 -12.44 -0.05 14.42
C THR A 2 -12.67 0.59 13.05
N VAL A 3 -12.77 1.92 12.97
CA VAL A 3 -12.95 2.65 11.70
C VAL A 3 -11.73 2.50 10.79
N SER A 4 -10.51 2.51 11.32
CA SER A 4 -9.28 2.31 10.53
C SER A 4 -9.19 0.90 9.93
N VAL A 5 -9.66 -0.12 10.66
CA VAL A 5 -9.62 -1.52 10.20
C VAL A 5 -10.79 -1.85 9.27
N TYR A 6 -12.01 -1.38 9.58
CA TYR A 6 -13.22 -1.72 8.84
C TYR A 6 -13.65 -0.67 7.80
N GLY A 7 -13.22 0.59 7.98
CA GLY A 7 -13.59 1.71 7.12
C GLY A 7 -13.26 1.53 5.64
N PRO A 8 -12.01 1.18 5.27
CA PRO A 8 -11.61 1.05 3.86
C PRO A 8 -12.45 0.07 3.06
N SER A 9 -13.06 -0.91 3.73
CA SER A 9 -13.84 -1.97 3.11
C SER A 9 -15.35 -1.76 3.13
N THR A 10 -15.85 -0.83 3.97
CA THR A 10 -17.28 -0.60 4.18
C THR A 10 -17.74 0.72 3.55
N ILE A 11 -16.83 1.70 3.47
CA ILE A 11 -17.11 3.05 3.01
C ILE A 11 -16.70 3.19 1.54
N ARG A 12 -17.46 3.97 0.75
CA ARG A 12 -17.10 4.26 -0.65
C ARG A 12 -15.73 4.94 -0.71
N PRO A 13 -14.87 4.63 -1.70
CA PRO A 13 -13.50 5.16 -1.79
C PRO A 13 -13.43 6.70 -1.74
N GLN A 14 -14.36 7.38 -2.41
CA GLN A 14 -14.45 8.85 -2.40
C GLN A 14 -14.79 9.38 -1.00
N THR A 15 -15.78 8.76 -0.34
CA THR A 15 -16.17 9.10 1.04
C THR A 15 -15.05 8.75 2.02
N TRP A 16 -14.30 7.65 1.78
CA TRP A 16 -13.16 7.27 2.61
C TRP A 16 -12.01 8.28 2.52
N LEU A 17 -11.68 8.75 1.31
CA LEU A 17 -10.68 9.80 1.13
C LEU A 17 -11.07 11.08 1.86
N PHE A 18 -12.32 11.52 1.68
CA PHE A 18 -12.86 12.69 2.39
C PHE A 18 -12.85 12.50 3.92
N LEU A 19 -13.31 11.35 4.41
CA LEU A 19 -13.30 11.03 5.84
C LEU A 19 -11.89 11.04 6.42
N ASN A 20 -10.93 10.49 5.68
CA ASN A 20 -9.54 10.45 6.12
C ASN A 20 -8.92 11.86 6.16
N GLN A 21 -9.21 12.71 5.17
CA GLN A 21 -8.80 14.11 5.16
C GLN A 21 -9.45 14.88 6.31
N LEU A 22 -10.75 14.72 6.53
CA LEU A 22 -11.47 15.34 7.64
C LEU A 22 -10.90 14.89 8.99
N TRP A 23 -10.60 13.58 9.13
CA TRP A 23 -9.99 13.03 10.35
C TRP A 23 -8.61 13.61 10.61
N GLN A 24 -7.79 13.76 9.57
CA GLN A 24 -6.47 14.41 9.69
C GLN A 24 -6.61 15.87 10.13
N GLN A 25 -7.58 16.61 9.62
CA GLN A 25 -7.86 17.98 10.04
C GLN A 25 -8.31 18.05 11.50
N LEU A 26 -9.22 17.17 11.92
CA LEU A 26 -9.68 17.09 13.31
C LEU A 26 -8.54 16.75 14.28
N VAL A 27 -7.68 15.80 13.92
CA VAL A 27 -6.50 15.43 14.71
C VAL A 27 -5.53 16.59 14.81
N PHE A 28 -5.32 17.32 13.71
CA PHE A 28 -4.47 18.51 13.68
C PHE A 28 -5.04 19.61 14.60
N TRP A 29 -6.32 19.92 14.52
CA TRP A 29 -6.94 20.96 15.37
C TRP A 29 -6.96 20.55 16.84
N ALA A 30 -7.34 19.32 17.14
CA ALA A 30 -7.33 18.80 18.51
C ALA A 30 -5.91 18.83 19.09
N GLY A 31 -4.92 18.36 18.33
CA GLY A 31 -3.52 18.38 18.74
C GLY A 31 -2.99 19.80 18.95
N SER A 32 -3.32 20.74 18.06
CA SER A 32 -2.95 22.14 18.18
C SER A 32 -3.58 22.80 19.39
N LEU A 33 -4.87 22.55 19.63
CA LEU A 33 -5.58 23.08 20.82
C LEU A 33 -4.97 22.56 22.12
N VAL A 34 -4.75 21.25 22.21
CA VAL A 34 -4.10 20.63 23.41
C VAL A 34 -2.69 21.19 23.59
N PHE A 35 -1.94 21.39 22.50
CA PHE A 35 -0.60 21.97 22.56
C PHE A 35 -0.62 23.40 23.07
N VAL A 36 -1.54 24.25 22.56
CA VAL A 36 -1.69 25.65 23.01
C VAL A 36 -2.07 25.71 24.49
N LEU A 37 -3.10 24.94 24.91
CA LEU A 37 -3.55 24.90 26.30
C LEU A 37 -2.43 24.41 27.22
N ALA A 38 -1.74 23.34 26.82
CA ALA A 38 -0.62 22.82 27.61
C ALA A 38 0.53 23.83 27.68
N SER A 39 0.82 24.58 26.60
CA SER A 39 1.87 25.61 26.58
C SER A 39 1.54 26.79 27.50
N MET A 40 0.27 27.15 27.64
CA MET A 40 -0.15 28.20 28.59
C MET A 40 0.07 27.80 30.05
N LEU A 41 0.06 26.50 30.37
CA LEU A 41 0.33 25.99 31.71
C LEU A 41 1.82 25.79 32.01
N VAL A 42 2.68 25.75 31.00
CA VAL A 42 4.14 25.57 31.17
C VAL A 42 4.74 26.58 32.17
N PRO A 43 4.48 27.91 32.08
CA PRO A 43 5.02 28.86 33.05
C PRO A 43 4.57 28.57 34.49
N HIS A 44 3.33 28.15 34.67
CA HIS A 44 2.79 27.81 36.00
C HIS A 44 3.43 26.54 36.58
N LEU A 45 3.66 25.53 35.75
CA LEU A 45 4.30 24.27 36.13
C LEU A 45 5.79 24.43 36.45
N LEU A 46 6.44 25.48 35.94
CA LEU A 46 7.85 25.78 36.17
C LEU A 46 8.09 26.74 37.34
N VAL A 47 7.05 27.26 37.99
CA VAL A 47 7.18 28.11 39.19
C VAL A 47 7.80 27.32 40.33
N GLY A 48 8.82 27.89 40.97
CA GLY A 48 9.53 27.24 42.09
C GLY A 48 10.66 26.28 41.66
N MET A 49 11.01 26.26 40.38
CA MET A 49 12.09 25.42 39.85
C MET A 49 13.46 25.79 40.45
N ASN A 50 14.20 24.76 40.90
CA ASN A 50 15.53 24.89 41.47
C ASN A 50 16.62 24.47 40.48
N ARG A 51 17.90 24.81 40.78
CA ARG A 51 19.04 24.37 39.92
C ARG A 51 19.16 22.85 39.81
N TRP A 52 18.78 22.12 40.82
CA TRP A 52 18.79 20.66 40.81
C TRP A 52 17.73 20.05 39.85
N ASP A 53 16.62 20.75 39.63
CA ASP A 53 15.56 20.26 38.72
C ASP A 53 16.04 20.23 37.27
N TRP A 54 16.89 21.18 36.86
CA TRP A 54 17.52 21.17 35.56
C TRP A 54 18.40 19.92 35.34
N VAL A 55 19.15 19.53 36.38
CA VAL A 55 19.98 18.32 36.31
C VAL A 55 19.09 17.07 36.21
N LEU A 56 18.00 17.01 36.94
CA LEU A 56 17.05 15.90 36.92
C LEU A 56 16.33 15.81 35.56
N ILE A 57 15.93 16.95 34.97
CA ILE A 57 15.33 17.01 33.64
C ILE A 57 16.32 16.50 32.59
N LEU A 58 17.59 16.90 32.68
CA LEU A 58 18.64 16.43 31.76
C LEU A 58 18.84 14.92 31.91
N ILE A 59 18.96 14.42 33.14
CA ILE A 59 19.07 12.98 33.42
C ILE A 59 17.86 12.22 32.88
N ALA A 60 16.64 12.70 33.11
CA ALA A 60 15.41 12.09 32.59
C ALA A 60 15.40 12.07 31.05
N SER A 61 15.87 13.16 30.42
CA SER A 61 15.95 13.26 28.95
C SER A 61 16.96 12.27 28.38
N VAL A 62 18.14 12.17 28.97
CA VAL A 62 19.17 11.21 28.55
C VAL A 62 18.72 9.77 28.82
N ALA A 63 18.15 9.49 29.98
CA ALA A 63 17.63 8.17 30.32
C ALA A 63 16.49 7.73 29.40
N GLY A 64 15.55 8.64 29.08
CA GLY A 64 14.48 8.38 28.14
C GLY A 64 14.97 8.10 26.72
N MET A 65 16.01 8.81 26.27
CA MET A 65 16.65 8.58 24.97
C MET A 65 17.45 7.25 24.96
N ALA A 66 18.16 6.95 26.05
CA ALA A 66 18.89 5.69 26.20
C ALA A 66 17.93 4.48 26.21
N ALA A 67 16.84 4.56 26.97
CA ALA A 67 15.80 3.52 26.99
C ALA A 67 15.21 3.30 25.60
N ARG A 68 14.93 4.37 24.85
CA ARG A 68 14.44 4.27 23.48
C ARG A 68 15.48 3.68 22.53
N ALA A 69 16.75 4.07 22.68
CA ALA A 69 17.84 3.49 21.93
C ALA A 69 17.97 1.99 22.21
N ALA A 70 17.89 1.57 23.46
CA ALA A 70 17.91 0.16 23.86
C ALA A 70 16.78 -0.64 23.20
N VAL A 71 15.54 -0.09 23.16
CA VAL A 71 14.43 -0.72 22.48
C VAL A 71 14.64 -0.80 20.97
N VAL A 72 15.03 0.30 20.32
CA VAL A 72 15.20 0.34 18.85
C VAL A 72 16.35 -0.54 18.40
N PHE A 73 17.51 -0.45 19.09
CA PHE A 73 18.70 -1.22 18.72
C PHE A 73 18.68 -2.66 19.25
N GLY A 74 17.89 -2.97 20.27
CA GLY A 74 17.73 -4.32 20.80
C GLY A 74 16.58 -5.08 20.12
N MET A 75 15.38 -4.50 20.07
CA MET A 75 14.17 -5.18 19.63
C MET A 75 14.09 -5.31 18.10
N LEU A 76 14.49 -4.28 17.32
CA LEU A 76 14.44 -4.36 15.85
C LEU A 76 15.34 -5.45 15.27
N PRO A 77 16.61 -5.64 15.68
CA PRO A 77 17.41 -6.75 15.18
C PRO A 77 16.88 -8.12 15.66
N LEU A 78 16.27 -8.19 16.86
CA LEU A 78 15.63 -9.42 17.34
C LEU A 78 14.43 -9.80 16.48
N LEU A 79 13.60 -8.82 16.08
CA LEU A 79 12.48 -9.01 15.16
C LEU A 79 12.97 -9.38 13.75
N ALA A 80 14.08 -8.81 13.30
CA ALA A 80 14.69 -9.17 12.03
C ALA A 80 15.25 -10.60 12.05
N TRP A 81 15.90 -11.00 13.15
CA TRP A 81 16.39 -12.37 13.35
C TRP A 81 15.25 -13.39 13.38
N SER A 82 14.14 -13.08 14.04
CA SER A 82 12.93 -13.92 14.05
C SER A 82 12.14 -13.91 12.71
N ARG A 83 12.63 -13.17 11.70
CA ARG A 83 11.97 -12.98 10.39
C ARG A 83 10.56 -12.38 10.46
N LEU A 84 10.23 -11.73 11.56
CA LEU A 84 8.96 -11.01 11.73
C LEU A 84 8.98 -9.61 11.09
N SER A 85 10.18 -9.01 10.93
CA SER A 85 10.37 -7.70 10.31
C SER A 85 11.59 -7.71 9.38
N PRO A 86 11.60 -6.92 8.30
CA PRO A 86 12.81 -6.70 7.51
C PRO A 86 13.90 -5.98 8.33
N PRO A 87 15.20 -6.18 8.01
CA PRO A 87 16.28 -5.47 8.68
C PRO A 87 16.20 -3.97 8.37
N VAL A 88 16.14 -3.15 9.43
CA VAL A 88 16.12 -1.68 9.31
C VAL A 88 17.56 -1.16 9.29
N PRO A 89 17.96 -0.35 8.28
CA PRO A 89 19.28 0.26 8.21
C PRO A 89 19.57 1.16 9.42
N THR A 90 20.83 1.24 9.84
CA THR A 90 21.28 2.02 11.00
C THR A 90 20.87 3.51 10.95
N PRO A 91 20.96 4.23 9.81
CA PRO A 91 20.52 5.62 9.73
C PRO A 91 19.05 5.83 10.14
N PHE A 92 18.16 4.92 9.72
CA PHE A 92 16.75 4.96 10.12
C PHE A 92 16.58 4.69 11.62
N LYS A 93 17.34 3.77 12.21
CA LYS A 93 17.31 3.52 13.67
C LYS A 93 17.72 4.74 14.47
N VAL A 94 18.77 5.43 14.04
CA VAL A 94 19.23 6.67 14.67
C VAL A 94 18.15 7.75 14.58
N THR A 95 17.54 7.92 13.43
CA THR A 95 16.43 8.87 13.23
C THR A 95 15.21 8.51 14.08
N MET A 96 14.88 7.21 14.23
CA MET A 96 13.80 6.75 15.10
C MET A 96 14.07 7.07 16.58
N VAL A 97 15.29 6.93 17.04
CA VAL A 97 15.66 7.30 18.41
C VAL A 97 15.57 8.80 18.61
N TRP A 98 16.16 9.58 17.72
CA TRP A 98 16.19 11.05 17.82
C TRP A 98 14.84 11.71 17.59
N GLY A 99 14.07 11.22 16.62
CA GLY A 99 12.74 11.75 16.25
C GLY A 99 11.62 11.43 17.24
N GLY A 100 11.94 10.87 18.40
CA GLY A 100 11.00 10.54 19.46
C GLY A 100 10.46 11.74 20.23
N LEU A 101 9.91 12.70 19.50
CA LEU A 101 9.30 13.88 20.09
C LEU A 101 8.19 13.50 21.07
N ARG A 102 8.25 14.06 22.28
CA ARG A 102 7.18 13.99 23.27
C ARG A 102 6.34 15.25 23.11
N GLY A 103 5.04 15.09 23.00
CA GLY A 103 4.14 16.19 22.67
C GLY A 103 3.07 16.44 23.73
N ALA A 104 2.00 17.06 23.29
CA ALA A 104 0.85 17.49 24.07
C ALA A 104 0.26 16.40 24.98
N ILE A 105 0.27 15.14 24.58
CA ILE A 105 -0.24 14.02 25.40
C ILE A 105 0.57 13.88 26.70
N THR A 106 1.90 14.02 26.64
CA THR A 106 2.75 13.93 27.84
C THR A 106 2.49 15.09 28.79
N LEU A 107 2.31 16.30 28.25
CA LEU A 107 1.94 17.48 29.03
C LEU A 107 0.54 17.33 29.64
N ALA A 108 -0.44 16.83 28.88
CA ALA A 108 -1.79 16.58 29.39
C ALA A 108 -1.81 15.54 30.51
N LEU A 109 -1.01 14.47 30.38
CA LEU A 109 -0.88 13.46 31.44
C LEU A 109 -0.18 14.03 32.68
N ALA A 110 0.86 14.85 32.52
CA ALA A 110 1.52 15.53 33.60
C ALA A 110 0.52 16.44 34.37
N LEU A 111 -0.26 17.21 33.62
CA LEU A 111 -1.31 18.05 34.19
C LEU A 111 -2.37 17.23 34.91
N ALA A 112 -2.83 16.13 34.35
CA ALA A 112 -3.81 15.24 35.03
C ALA A 112 -3.28 14.68 36.34
N VAL A 113 -1.96 14.48 36.46
CA VAL A 113 -1.34 14.08 37.74
C VAL A 113 -1.23 15.25 38.72
N THR A 114 -0.88 16.46 38.22
CA THR A 114 -0.73 17.65 39.06
C THR A 114 -2.07 18.16 39.64
N GLU A 115 -3.18 17.93 38.94
CA GLU A 115 -4.54 18.30 39.33
C GLU A 115 -5.25 17.19 40.12
N ASN A 116 -4.60 16.08 40.41
CA ASN A 116 -5.22 14.97 41.12
C ASN A 116 -5.05 15.10 42.62
N ASP A 117 -6.15 15.30 43.34
CA ASP A 117 -6.21 15.47 44.81
C ASP A 117 -5.68 14.27 45.58
N HIS A 118 -5.56 13.08 44.98
CA HIS A 118 -5.02 11.87 45.59
C HIS A 118 -3.48 11.81 45.55
N VAL A 119 -2.81 12.72 44.86
CA VAL A 119 -1.36 12.80 44.77
C VAL A 119 -0.85 13.88 45.71
N ALA A 120 0.10 13.54 46.58
CA ALA A 120 0.71 14.52 47.49
C ALA A 120 1.31 15.70 46.70
N THR A 121 0.98 16.93 47.09
CA THR A 121 1.37 18.17 46.41
C THR A 121 2.86 18.25 46.04
N PRO A 122 3.83 17.83 46.88
CA PRO A 122 5.25 17.85 46.50
C PRO A 122 5.58 16.89 45.37
N ILE A 123 4.92 15.72 45.29
CA ILE A 123 5.13 14.72 44.24
C ILE A 123 4.49 15.20 42.93
N ALA A 124 3.27 15.75 43.02
CA ALA A 124 2.57 16.31 41.85
C ALA A 124 3.40 17.44 41.20
N HIS A 125 3.89 18.38 42.02
CA HIS A 125 4.75 19.48 41.54
C HIS A 125 6.05 18.99 40.92
N PHE A 126 6.72 18.01 41.54
CA PHE A 126 7.93 17.40 41.01
C PHE A 126 7.71 16.75 39.67
N ILE A 127 6.63 15.93 39.51
CA ILE A 127 6.27 15.29 38.23
C ILE A 127 5.97 16.35 37.15
N GLY A 128 5.25 17.42 37.52
CA GLY A 128 4.92 18.53 36.62
C GLY A 128 6.18 19.19 36.06
N ILE A 129 7.16 19.55 36.93
CA ILE A 129 8.43 20.15 36.53
C ILE A 129 9.22 19.21 35.58
N ILE A 130 9.43 17.96 36.00
CA ILE A 130 10.25 17.00 35.22
C ILE A 130 9.59 16.70 33.89
N ALA A 131 8.29 16.41 33.86
CA ALA A 131 7.60 16.10 32.60
C ALA A 131 7.59 17.29 31.64
N THR A 132 7.32 18.49 32.14
CA THR A 132 7.29 19.72 31.33
C THR A 132 8.66 20.04 30.79
N GLY A 133 9.69 20.03 31.65
CA GLY A 133 11.07 20.26 31.24
C GLY A 133 11.58 19.24 30.22
N PHE A 134 11.25 17.96 30.42
CA PHE A 134 11.56 16.88 29.46
C PHE A 134 10.91 17.13 28.10
N VAL A 135 9.63 17.49 28.05
CA VAL A 135 8.94 17.80 26.78
C VAL A 135 9.56 19.01 26.10
N LEU A 136 9.86 20.08 26.85
CA LEU A 136 10.51 21.28 26.30
C LEU A 136 11.88 20.97 25.69
N ILE A 137 12.74 20.21 26.40
CA ILE A 137 14.05 19.81 25.88
C ILE A 137 13.88 18.99 24.59
N THR A 138 13.01 17.99 24.60
CA THR A 138 12.81 17.15 23.41
C THR A 138 12.22 17.91 22.22
N LEU A 139 11.33 18.87 22.44
CA LEU A 139 10.79 19.71 21.38
C LEU A 139 11.83 20.68 20.84
N LEU A 140 12.56 21.38 21.73
CA LEU A 140 13.55 22.37 21.31
C LEU A 140 14.80 21.72 20.71
N VAL A 141 15.37 20.72 21.35
CA VAL A 141 16.62 20.10 20.90
C VAL A 141 16.35 19.14 19.75
N ASN A 142 15.54 18.10 19.97
CA ASN A 142 15.31 17.07 18.96
C ASN A 142 14.50 17.63 17.78
N GLY A 143 13.49 18.48 18.03
CA GLY A 143 12.66 19.06 16.98
C GLY A 143 13.44 19.94 16.01
N THR A 144 14.29 20.82 16.53
CA THR A 144 15.09 21.72 15.69
C THR A 144 16.24 21.02 14.98
N THR A 145 16.85 20.02 15.61
CA THR A 145 18.01 19.29 15.08
C THR A 145 17.64 18.10 14.20
N LEU A 146 16.39 17.63 14.23
CA LEU A 146 15.94 16.46 13.46
C LEU A 146 16.18 16.64 11.96
N ARG A 147 15.87 17.81 11.40
CA ARG A 147 16.10 18.11 9.98
C ARG A 147 17.58 17.99 9.63
N SER A 148 18.43 18.60 10.44
CA SER A 148 19.89 18.56 10.23
C SER A 148 20.43 17.13 10.33
N LEU A 149 19.89 16.32 11.25
CA LEU A 149 20.24 14.91 11.38
C LEU A 149 19.83 14.09 10.16
N VAL A 150 18.62 14.31 9.63
CA VAL A 150 18.12 13.63 8.41
C VAL A 150 19.01 13.97 7.21
N LEU A 151 19.38 15.25 7.04
CA LEU A 151 20.31 15.70 6.00
C LEU A 151 21.71 15.11 6.18
N PHE A 152 22.24 15.11 7.41
CA PHE A 152 23.56 14.52 7.73
C PHE A 152 23.60 13.02 7.45
N LEU A 153 22.53 12.30 7.74
CA LEU A 153 22.39 10.86 7.46
C LEU A 153 22.02 10.56 6.00
N LYS A 154 21.89 11.60 5.15
CA LYS A 154 21.51 11.51 3.73
C LYS A 154 20.23 10.71 3.48
N LEU A 155 19.27 10.80 4.40
CA LEU A 155 18.00 10.11 4.31
C LEU A 155 16.99 10.84 3.42
N ASP A 156 17.26 12.06 3.06
CA ASP A 156 16.54 12.89 2.08
C ASP A 156 16.94 12.61 0.63
N GLN A 157 18.06 11.92 0.43
CA GLN A 157 18.55 11.55 -0.90
C GLN A 157 17.95 10.20 -1.32
N LEU A 158 17.48 10.15 -2.56
CA LEU A 158 17.11 8.90 -3.20
C LEU A 158 18.35 7.99 -3.23
N SER A 159 18.16 6.68 -3.14
CA SER A 159 19.26 5.77 -3.37
C SER A 159 19.77 6.00 -4.81
N PRO A 160 21.08 5.79 -5.08
CA PRO A 160 21.60 5.91 -6.44
C PRO A 160 20.82 5.07 -7.47
N ILE A 161 20.22 3.97 -7.01
CA ILE A 161 19.36 3.09 -7.81
C ILE A 161 18.02 3.77 -8.12
N ASP A 162 17.39 4.39 -7.10
CA ASP A 162 16.11 5.09 -7.29
C ASP A 162 16.29 6.35 -8.16
N GLU A 163 17.43 7.01 -8.06
CA GLU A 163 17.78 8.19 -8.86
C GLU A 163 18.01 7.80 -10.33
N ALA A 164 18.79 6.76 -10.61
CA ALA A 164 19.00 6.23 -11.95
C ALA A 164 17.67 5.79 -12.59
N MET A 165 16.80 5.10 -11.80
CA MET A 165 15.48 4.70 -12.27
C MET A 165 14.59 5.91 -12.58
N ARG A 166 14.62 6.94 -11.75
CA ARG A 166 13.86 8.18 -11.98
C ARG A 166 14.23 8.80 -13.32
N HIS A 167 15.52 8.98 -13.59
CA HIS A 167 16.01 9.55 -14.85
C HIS A 167 15.59 8.70 -16.06
N GLN A 168 15.71 7.38 -15.96
CA GLN A 168 15.32 6.47 -17.03
C GLN A 168 13.82 6.48 -17.31
N VAL A 169 12.98 6.44 -16.26
CA VAL A 169 11.52 6.52 -16.38
C VAL A 169 11.08 7.86 -16.97
N LEU A 170 11.73 8.97 -16.56
CA LEU A 170 11.47 10.30 -17.11
C LEU A 170 11.86 10.38 -18.58
N GLY A 171 13.05 9.90 -18.96
CA GLY A 171 13.50 9.90 -20.36
C GLY A 171 12.53 9.14 -21.28
N ILE A 172 12.09 7.94 -20.90
CA ILE A 172 11.12 7.16 -21.67
C ILE A 172 9.74 7.82 -21.66
N GLY A 173 9.33 8.37 -20.52
CA GLY A 173 8.08 9.12 -20.40
C GLY A 173 8.03 10.29 -21.39
N LEU A 174 9.09 11.08 -21.42
CA LEU A 174 9.24 12.21 -22.34
C LEU A 174 9.28 11.77 -23.81
N GLY A 175 9.98 10.68 -24.14
CA GLY A 175 9.96 10.10 -25.48
C GLY A 175 8.57 9.62 -25.92
N ASN A 176 7.75 9.09 -25.01
CA ASN A 176 6.35 8.75 -25.28
C ASN A 176 5.48 10.01 -25.49
N VAL A 177 5.71 11.06 -24.69
CA VAL A 177 5.02 12.35 -24.84
C VAL A 177 5.34 12.95 -26.21
N GLN A 178 6.61 12.95 -26.61
CA GLN A 178 7.04 13.45 -27.92
C GLN A 178 6.31 12.75 -29.08
N ARG A 179 6.26 11.41 -29.03
CA ARG A 179 5.56 10.62 -30.08
C ARG A 179 4.06 10.92 -30.14
N ARG A 180 3.41 11.02 -28.97
CA ARG A 180 1.97 11.34 -28.89
C ARG A 180 1.69 12.78 -29.30
N ALA A 181 2.52 13.72 -28.88
CA ALA A 181 2.40 15.12 -29.26
C ALA A 181 2.56 15.33 -30.78
N LYS A 182 3.51 14.59 -31.40
CA LYS A 182 3.67 14.62 -32.85
C LYS A 182 2.42 14.07 -33.55
N ALA A 183 1.92 12.89 -33.17
CA ALA A 183 0.72 12.30 -33.73
C ALA A 183 -0.51 13.23 -33.57
N LEU A 184 -0.67 13.85 -32.42
CA LEU A 184 -1.75 14.81 -32.16
C LEU A 184 -1.59 16.09 -33.00
N GLY A 185 -0.36 16.59 -33.19
CA GLY A 185 -0.07 17.73 -34.04
C GLY A 185 -0.45 17.47 -35.50
N ASP A 186 -0.11 16.27 -35.98
CA ASP A 186 -0.46 15.84 -37.32
C ASP A 186 -1.99 15.68 -37.49
N GLU A 187 -2.67 15.09 -36.50
CA GLU A 187 -4.14 14.92 -36.49
C GLU A 187 -4.91 16.25 -36.43
N LEU A 188 -4.42 17.21 -35.66
CA LEU A 188 -5.04 18.54 -35.54
C LEU A 188 -4.64 19.49 -36.65
N GLY A 189 -3.75 19.09 -37.59
CA GLY A 189 -3.33 19.89 -38.71
C GLY A 189 -2.44 21.10 -38.35
N PHE A 190 -1.71 21.04 -37.21
CA PHE A 190 -0.77 22.10 -36.87
C PHE A 190 0.40 22.13 -37.84
N SER A 191 0.85 23.35 -38.17
CA SER A 191 2.00 23.51 -39.08
C SER A 191 3.27 22.93 -38.43
N GLY A 192 4.11 22.28 -39.23
CA GLY A 192 5.36 21.69 -38.76
C GLY A 192 6.29 22.71 -38.10
N ASP A 193 6.26 23.97 -38.57
CA ASP A 193 7.08 25.05 -38.02
C ASP A 193 6.62 25.47 -36.62
N ALA A 194 5.33 25.35 -36.31
CA ALA A 194 4.80 25.63 -34.97
C ALA A 194 5.06 24.48 -33.99
N THR A 195 5.04 23.24 -34.42
CA THR A 195 5.21 22.06 -33.57
C THR A 195 6.68 21.69 -33.32
N ARG A 196 7.56 21.94 -34.29
CA ARG A 196 8.99 21.59 -34.27
C ARG A 196 9.71 22.10 -33.00
N PRO A 197 9.64 23.42 -32.62
CA PRO A 197 10.39 23.90 -31.46
C PRO A 197 9.96 23.22 -30.15
N VAL A 198 8.66 22.91 -30.00
CA VAL A 198 8.12 22.23 -28.82
C VAL A 198 8.58 20.79 -28.76
N LEU A 199 8.52 20.10 -29.92
CA LEU A 199 8.96 18.69 -30.01
C LEU A 199 10.47 18.55 -29.78
N GLU A 200 11.29 19.49 -30.28
CA GLU A 200 12.73 19.55 -30.03
C GLU A 200 13.05 19.82 -28.55
N GLN A 201 12.29 20.70 -27.89
CA GLN A 201 12.46 20.93 -26.45
C GLN A 201 12.19 19.67 -25.64
N VAL A 202 11.11 18.93 -25.96
CA VAL A 202 10.78 17.68 -25.30
C VAL A 202 11.84 16.61 -25.59
N ALA A 203 12.34 16.55 -26.85
CA ALA A 203 13.41 15.62 -27.24
C ALA A 203 14.69 15.88 -26.45
N ARG A 204 15.17 17.15 -26.40
CA ARG A 204 16.37 17.52 -25.60
C ARG A 204 16.24 17.11 -24.16
N ARG A 205 15.11 17.39 -23.52
CA ARG A 205 14.88 16.95 -22.12
C ARG A 205 14.90 15.44 -21.99
N SER A 206 14.37 14.71 -22.98
CA SER A 206 14.42 13.24 -23.00
C SER A 206 15.86 12.74 -23.12
N GLU A 207 16.66 13.37 -23.98
CA GLU A 207 18.07 13.05 -24.21
C GLU A 207 18.94 13.41 -22.97
N GLU A 208 18.70 14.57 -22.34
CA GLU A 208 19.38 14.97 -21.12
C GLU A 208 19.12 13.98 -19.98
N GLU A 209 17.86 13.56 -19.78
CA GLU A 209 17.50 12.57 -18.76
C GLU A 209 18.09 11.17 -19.10
N GLN A 210 18.25 10.83 -20.37
CA GLN A 210 18.88 9.59 -20.80
C GLN A 210 20.42 9.67 -20.75
N ALA A 211 21.02 10.84 -21.02
CA ALA A 211 22.47 11.03 -20.95
C ALA A 211 23.03 10.95 -19.53
N VAL A 212 22.25 11.36 -18.52
CA VAL A 212 22.58 11.12 -17.10
C VAL A 212 22.69 9.61 -16.82
N ASN A 213 22.15 8.77 -17.70
CA ASN A 213 22.20 7.31 -17.67
C ASN A 213 23.51 6.67 -18.19
N GLU A 214 24.59 7.43 -18.48
CA GLU A 214 25.93 6.82 -18.56
C GLU A 214 26.35 6.10 -17.26
N PHE A 215 25.58 6.31 -16.20
CA PHE A 215 25.54 5.41 -15.03
C PHE A 215 24.98 4.00 -15.31
N ASP A 216 24.63 3.69 -16.56
CA ASP A 216 24.14 2.35 -16.94
C ASP A 216 25.21 1.25 -16.69
N ASN A 217 26.46 1.63 -16.58
CA ASN A 217 27.56 0.76 -16.14
C ASN A 217 27.63 0.55 -14.60
N ALA A 218 26.87 1.30 -13.80
CA ALA A 218 26.91 1.23 -12.34
C ALA A 218 25.95 0.19 -11.74
N LEU A 219 24.94 -0.25 -12.49
CA LEU A 219 23.97 -1.23 -12.01
C LEU A 219 24.28 -2.62 -12.58
N SER A 220 24.55 -3.57 -11.71
CA SER A 220 24.68 -4.98 -12.12
C SER A 220 23.36 -5.54 -12.64
N ASP A 221 23.41 -6.52 -13.53
CA ASP A 221 22.21 -7.23 -14.06
C ASP A 221 21.29 -7.69 -12.93
N THR A 222 21.86 -8.14 -11.81
CA THR A 222 21.10 -8.57 -10.62
C THR A 222 20.31 -7.41 -10.01
N GLN A 223 20.86 -6.21 -9.92
CA GLN A 223 20.18 -5.04 -9.39
C GLN A 223 19.04 -4.60 -10.32
N ARG A 224 19.27 -4.64 -11.64
CA ARG A 224 18.22 -4.33 -12.65
C ARG A 224 17.06 -5.33 -12.60
N ILE A 225 17.36 -6.64 -12.45
CA ILE A 225 16.33 -7.67 -12.28
C ILE A 225 15.52 -7.43 -11.01
N ASN A 226 16.18 -7.13 -9.88
CA ASN A 226 15.52 -6.86 -8.62
C ASN A 226 14.59 -5.65 -8.74
N LEU A 227 15.06 -4.59 -9.38
CA LEU A 227 14.29 -3.39 -9.63
C LEU A 227 13.06 -3.66 -10.50
N ALA A 228 13.21 -4.42 -11.57
CA ALA A 228 12.11 -4.85 -12.42
C ALA A 228 11.06 -5.63 -11.62
N LEU A 229 11.49 -6.55 -10.77
CA LEU A 229 10.59 -7.37 -9.94
C LEU A 229 9.87 -6.54 -8.88
N ILE A 230 10.55 -5.54 -8.27
CA ILE A 230 9.93 -4.59 -7.34
C ILE A 230 8.86 -3.77 -8.07
N THR A 231 9.17 -3.29 -9.28
CA THR A 231 8.23 -2.51 -10.09
C THR A 231 7.02 -3.34 -10.48
N ILE A 232 7.21 -4.60 -10.89
CA ILE A 232 6.12 -5.52 -11.21
C ILE A 232 5.25 -5.80 -9.98
N ALA A 233 5.84 -6.08 -8.83
CA ALA A 233 5.09 -6.32 -7.60
C ALA A 233 4.32 -5.06 -7.14
N SER A 234 4.90 -3.87 -7.32
CA SER A 234 4.24 -2.60 -7.05
C SER A 234 3.08 -2.33 -8.01
N GLN A 235 3.26 -2.66 -9.30
CA GLN A 235 2.20 -2.58 -10.30
C GLN A 235 1.09 -3.60 -10.02
N GLU A 236 1.43 -4.80 -9.58
CA GLU A 236 0.46 -5.80 -9.12
C GLU A 236 -0.42 -5.25 -8.01
N ARG A 237 0.21 -4.62 -7.00
CA ARG A 237 -0.51 -3.98 -5.89
C ARG A 237 -1.45 -2.88 -6.38
N SER A 238 -1.01 -2.04 -7.32
CA SER A 238 -1.84 -0.99 -7.92
C SER A 238 -3.05 -1.56 -8.66
N LEU A 239 -2.85 -2.56 -9.51
CA LEU A 239 -3.91 -3.24 -10.25
C LEU A 239 -4.93 -3.89 -9.30
N LEU A 240 -4.47 -4.52 -8.21
CA LEU A 240 -5.33 -5.09 -7.20
C LEU A 240 -6.17 -4.02 -6.49
N LEU A 241 -5.59 -2.87 -6.16
CA LEU A 241 -6.32 -1.75 -5.56
C LEU A 241 -7.37 -1.19 -6.52
N ASP A 242 -7.06 -1.11 -7.81
CA ASP A 242 -8.01 -0.67 -8.83
C ASP A 242 -9.17 -1.68 -8.97
N LEU A 243 -8.88 -2.97 -8.99
CA LEU A 243 -9.89 -4.03 -8.97
C LEU A 243 -10.77 -3.98 -7.71
N PHE A 244 -10.19 -3.63 -6.56
CA PHE A 244 -10.93 -3.47 -5.32
C PHE A 244 -11.88 -2.26 -5.32
N ARG A 245 -11.43 -1.13 -5.88
CA ARG A 245 -12.28 0.05 -6.07
C ARG A 245 -13.54 -0.27 -6.87
N MET A 246 -13.46 -1.28 -7.74
CA MET A 246 -14.57 -1.76 -8.56
C MET A 246 -15.56 -2.67 -7.83
N LYS A 247 -15.36 -2.96 -6.53
CA LYS A 247 -16.25 -3.80 -5.69
C LYS A 247 -16.54 -5.20 -6.24
N GLY A 248 -15.70 -5.72 -7.15
CA GLY A 248 -15.92 -7.01 -7.83
C GLY A 248 -15.48 -8.23 -7.05
N LEU A 249 -14.77 -8.04 -5.93
CA LEU A 249 -14.04 -9.12 -5.25
C LEU A 249 -14.43 -9.21 -3.78
N SER A 250 -14.35 -10.42 -3.23
CA SER A 250 -14.55 -10.59 -1.80
C SER A 250 -13.41 -9.91 -1.02
N ARG A 251 -13.76 -9.25 0.08
CA ARG A 251 -12.81 -8.51 0.92
C ARG A 251 -11.62 -9.38 1.33
N ARG A 252 -11.88 -10.63 1.72
CA ARG A 252 -10.86 -11.56 2.20
C ARG A 252 -9.86 -11.94 1.10
N VAL A 253 -10.35 -12.18 -0.10
CA VAL A 253 -9.50 -12.48 -1.26
C VAL A 253 -8.61 -11.29 -1.56
N MET A 254 -9.17 -10.09 -1.54
CA MET A 254 -8.40 -8.86 -1.76
C MET A 254 -7.31 -8.64 -0.70
N GLU A 255 -7.65 -8.76 0.59
CA GLU A 255 -6.68 -8.63 1.68
C GLU A 255 -5.54 -9.66 1.58
N ASN A 256 -5.85 -10.89 1.14
CA ASN A 256 -4.85 -11.93 0.92
C ASN A 256 -3.95 -11.63 -0.28
N LEU A 257 -4.53 -11.15 -1.39
CA LEU A 257 -3.77 -10.78 -2.58
C LEU A 257 -2.88 -9.56 -2.33
N LEU A 258 -3.39 -8.52 -1.66
CA LEU A 258 -2.60 -7.34 -1.29
C LEU A 258 -1.42 -7.71 -0.38
N ARG A 259 -1.66 -8.50 0.68
CA ARG A 259 -0.57 -8.99 1.55
C ARG A 259 0.47 -9.80 0.78
N SER A 260 0.03 -10.60 -0.19
CA SER A 260 0.95 -11.35 -1.03
C SER A 260 1.75 -10.46 -1.98
N ALA A 261 1.15 -9.41 -2.56
CA ALA A 261 1.83 -8.44 -3.38
C ALA A 261 2.86 -7.62 -2.56
N GLU A 262 2.49 -7.20 -1.35
CA GLU A 262 3.42 -6.54 -0.42
C GLU A 262 4.59 -7.45 -0.05
N ALA A 263 4.32 -8.71 0.29
CA ALA A 263 5.38 -9.68 0.55
C ALA A 263 6.27 -9.94 -0.68
N ALA A 264 5.74 -9.82 -1.90
CA ALA A 264 6.54 -9.92 -3.12
C ALA A 264 7.44 -8.68 -3.31
N VAL A 265 6.96 -7.47 -3.00
CA VAL A 265 7.78 -6.24 -2.99
C VAL A 265 8.92 -6.38 -1.98
N ASP A 266 8.60 -6.77 -0.75
CA ASP A 266 9.59 -6.93 0.32
C ASP A 266 10.59 -8.04 -0.01
N GLY A 267 10.12 -9.18 -0.53
CA GLY A 267 10.95 -10.29 -0.97
C GLY A 267 11.91 -9.87 -2.09
N ALA A 268 11.43 -9.12 -3.08
CA ALA A 268 12.26 -8.61 -4.17
C ALA A 268 13.32 -7.62 -3.66
N ARG A 269 12.99 -6.78 -2.68
CA ARG A 269 13.94 -5.83 -2.06
C ARG A 269 15.04 -6.51 -1.25
N LEU A 270 14.67 -7.51 -0.45
CA LEU A 270 15.58 -8.14 0.51
C LEU A 270 16.43 -9.26 -0.10
N GLU A 271 15.79 -10.11 -0.90
CA GLU A 271 16.40 -11.35 -1.42
C GLU A 271 16.35 -11.40 -2.96
N GLY A 272 15.95 -10.33 -3.61
CA GLY A 272 15.87 -10.24 -5.07
C GLY A 272 14.90 -11.26 -5.68
N ARG A 273 15.32 -11.89 -6.81
CA ARG A 273 14.53 -12.87 -7.55
C ARG A 273 14.03 -14.02 -6.65
N LEU A 274 14.86 -14.51 -5.74
CA LEU A 274 14.51 -15.63 -4.87
C LEU A 274 13.39 -15.26 -3.89
N GLY A 275 13.45 -14.08 -3.29
CA GLY A 275 12.43 -13.57 -2.39
C GLY A 275 11.09 -13.36 -3.09
N TYR A 276 11.11 -12.77 -4.29
CA TYR A 276 9.92 -12.60 -5.12
C TYR A 276 9.24 -13.95 -5.43
N VAL A 277 10.00 -14.90 -5.97
CA VAL A 277 9.47 -16.24 -6.31
C VAL A 277 8.93 -16.97 -5.08
N ARG A 278 9.59 -16.83 -3.92
CA ARG A 278 9.14 -17.42 -2.66
C ARG A 278 7.80 -16.83 -2.21
N ALA A 279 7.62 -15.52 -2.31
CA ALA A 279 6.37 -14.85 -1.98
C ALA A 279 5.21 -15.33 -2.88
N ILE A 280 5.45 -15.43 -4.19
CA ILE A 280 4.47 -15.94 -5.14
C ILE A 280 4.09 -17.40 -4.86
N ARG A 281 5.07 -18.28 -4.59
CA ARG A 281 4.79 -19.68 -4.25
C ARG A 281 3.95 -19.83 -2.98
N ARG A 282 4.17 -18.96 -1.98
CA ARG A 282 3.34 -18.94 -0.76
C ARG A 282 1.88 -18.65 -1.05
N ARG A 283 1.58 -17.81 -2.04
CA ARG A 283 0.20 -17.54 -2.49
C ARG A 283 -0.51 -18.79 -3.00
N LEU A 284 0.21 -19.66 -3.71
CA LEU A 284 -0.32 -20.90 -4.29
C LEU A 284 -0.48 -22.01 -3.25
N SER A 285 0.21 -21.93 -2.10
CA SER A 285 0.11 -22.93 -1.06
C SER A 285 -1.25 -22.85 -0.32
N PRO A 286 -1.81 -24.00 0.11
CA PRO A 286 -3.07 -24.04 0.84
C PRO A 286 -2.93 -23.31 2.18
N THR A 287 -3.84 -22.37 2.46
CA THR A 287 -3.88 -21.62 3.72
C THR A 287 -4.18 -22.55 4.90
N LEU A 288 -3.73 -22.18 6.11
CA LEU A 288 -4.06 -22.93 7.33
C LEU A 288 -5.58 -23.15 7.48
N ARG A 289 -6.38 -22.16 7.10
CA ARG A 289 -7.83 -22.24 7.13
C ARG A 289 -8.38 -23.30 6.17
N PHE A 290 -7.80 -23.42 4.97
CA PHE A 290 -8.16 -24.46 4.02
C PHE A 290 -7.83 -25.85 4.58
N ARG A 291 -6.64 -26.02 5.20
CA ARG A 291 -6.24 -27.28 5.84
C ARG A 291 -7.17 -27.65 7.00
N MET A 292 -7.55 -26.67 7.82
CA MET A 292 -8.52 -26.87 8.90
C MET A 292 -9.91 -27.23 8.36
N ALA A 293 -10.37 -26.56 7.33
CA ALA A 293 -11.65 -26.87 6.68
C ALA A 293 -11.66 -28.28 6.08
N GLN A 294 -10.54 -28.70 5.49
CA GLN A 294 -10.34 -30.05 4.97
C GLN A 294 -10.31 -31.09 6.11
N ALA A 295 -9.66 -30.80 7.23
CA ALA A 295 -9.67 -31.66 8.40
C ALA A 295 -11.10 -31.80 8.98
N ILE A 296 -11.84 -30.70 9.11
CA ILE A 296 -13.24 -30.69 9.58
C ILE A 296 -14.12 -31.56 8.65
N HIS A 297 -13.96 -31.41 7.34
CA HIS A 297 -14.67 -32.22 6.37
C HIS A 297 -14.33 -33.71 6.55
N ASN A 298 -13.05 -34.06 6.66
CA ASN A 298 -12.63 -35.47 6.78
C ASN A 298 -13.12 -36.15 8.08
N TYR A 299 -13.12 -35.40 9.21
CA TYR A 299 -13.49 -35.93 10.51
C TYR A 299 -14.99 -35.84 10.84
N LEU A 300 -15.61 -34.67 10.50
CA LEU A 300 -16.98 -34.36 10.90
C LEU A 300 -17.99 -34.41 9.75
N LYS A 301 -17.55 -34.69 8.52
CA LYS A 301 -18.39 -34.68 7.30
C LYS A 301 -19.16 -33.38 7.08
N ILE A 302 -18.61 -32.24 7.56
CA ILE A 302 -19.21 -30.92 7.39
C ILE A 302 -18.58 -30.24 6.17
N ASP A 303 -19.36 -30.05 5.09
CA ASP A 303 -18.87 -29.57 3.80
C ASP A 303 -18.78 -28.05 3.70
N ARG A 304 -19.63 -27.31 4.44
CA ARG A 304 -19.75 -25.83 4.37
C ARG A 304 -18.41 -25.07 4.52
N PRO A 305 -17.54 -25.35 5.51
CA PRO A 305 -16.27 -24.63 5.66
C PRO A 305 -15.31 -24.90 4.50
N LEU A 306 -15.30 -26.13 3.99
CA LEU A 306 -14.44 -26.53 2.87
C LEU A 306 -14.88 -25.83 1.59
N MET A 307 -16.17 -25.81 1.28
CA MET A 307 -16.73 -25.15 0.10
C MET A 307 -16.47 -23.64 0.09
N LEU A 308 -16.65 -22.96 1.24
CA LEU A 308 -16.35 -21.52 1.35
C LEU A 308 -14.86 -21.24 1.12
N SER A 309 -13.97 -22.08 1.67
CA SER A 309 -12.53 -21.90 1.48
C SER A 309 -12.06 -22.23 0.06
N MET A 310 -12.75 -23.14 -0.62
CA MET A 310 -12.53 -23.43 -2.04
C MET A 310 -12.99 -22.27 -2.93
N ALA A 311 -14.14 -21.69 -2.64
CA ALA A 311 -14.63 -20.49 -3.32
C ALA A 311 -13.64 -19.33 -3.23
N GLU A 312 -13.20 -19.03 -2.01
CA GLU A 312 -12.20 -17.98 -1.76
C GLU A 312 -10.89 -18.28 -2.53
N ARG A 313 -10.46 -19.52 -2.58
CA ARG A 313 -9.24 -19.93 -3.29
C ARG A 313 -9.38 -19.80 -4.80
N PHE A 314 -10.51 -20.24 -5.37
CA PHE A 314 -10.75 -20.13 -6.81
C PHE A 314 -10.82 -18.66 -7.25
N GLU A 315 -11.55 -17.82 -6.52
CA GLU A 315 -11.62 -16.38 -6.76
C GLU A 315 -10.23 -15.75 -6.71
N MET A 316 -9.41 -16.12 -5.72
CA MET A 316 -8.04 -15.64 -5.59
C MET A 316 -7.17 -16.03 -6.80
N LEU A 317 -7.24 -17.27 -7.26
CA LEU A 317 -6.48 -17.77 -8.41
C LEU A 317 -6.91 -17.09 -9.71
N MET A 318 -8.21 -16.89 -9.93
CA MET A 318 -8.76 -16.20 -11.10
C MET A 318 -8.28 -14.75 -11.17
N VAL A 319 -8.33 -14.02 -10.05
CA VAL A 319 -7.86 -12.65 -10.00
C VAL A 319 -6.36 -12.57 -10.22
N ALA A 320 -5.59 -13.45 -9.57
CA ALA A 320 -4.14 -13.52 -9.76
C ALA A 320 -3.78 -13.84 -11.22
N HIS A 321 -4.54 -14.73 -11.89
CA HIS A 321 -4.37 -15.02 -13.31
C HIS A 321 -4.65 -13.79 -14.18
N PHE A 322 -5.77 -13.09 -13.98
CA PHE A 322 -6.12 -11.87 -14.70
C PHE A 322 -5.03 -10.79 -14.54
N VAL A 323 -4.59 -10.57 -13.29
CA VAL A 323 -3.53 -9.62 -12.98
C VAL A 323 -2.22 -10.02 -13.66
N SER A 324 -1.88 -11.33 -13.72
CA SER A 324 -0.66 -11.82 -14.38
C SER A 324 -0.62 -11.50 -15.89
N ILE A 325 -1.78 -11.53 -16.55
CA ILE A 325 -1.90 -11.13 -17.97
C ILE A 325 -1.59 -9.64 -18.13
N SER A 326 -2.17 -8.81 -17.25
CA SER A 326 -1.95 -7.35 -17.25
C SER A 326 -0.49 -7.00 -16.96
N LEU A 327 0.14 -7.71 -16.01
CA LEU A 327 1.56 -7.54 -15.69
C LEU A 327 2.48 -7.94 -16.84
N THR A 328 2.17 -9.02 -17.58
CA THR A 328 2.94 -9.43 -18.76
C THR A 328 2.88 -8.36 -19.86
N ARG A 329 1.71 -7.74 -20.07
CA ARG A 329 1.56 -6.60 -20.98
C ARG A 329 2.34 -5.39 -20.50
N PHE A 330 2.23 -5.03 -19.22
CA PHE A 330 2.97 -3.93 -18.62
C PHE A 330 4.49 -4.12 -18.77
N MET A 331 4.99 -5.33 -18.52
CA MET A 331 6.39 -5.67 -18.67
C MET A 331 6.87 -5.39 -20.10
N ARG A 332 6.18 -5.91 -21.11
CA ARG A 332 6.58 -5.75 -22.52
C ARG A 332 6.50 -4.29 -23.02
N VAL A 333 5.44 -3.57 -22.61
CA VAL A 333 5.17 -2.22 -23.15
C VAL A 333 5.94 -1.14 -22.40
N ARG A 334 6.22 -1.34 -21.10
CA ARG A 334 6.77 -0.31 -20.22
C ARG A 334 8.17 -0.64 -19.70
N LEU A 335 8.39 -1.86 -19.23
CA LEU A 335 9.65 -2.22 -18.57
C LEU A 335 10.74 -2.69 -19.54
N GLU A 336 10.40 -3.49 -20.52
CA GLU A 336 11.38 -4.00 -21.48
C GLU A 336 12.10 -2.87 -22.27
N PRO A 337 11.41 -1.82 -22.76
CA PRO A 337 12.10 -0.68 -23.37
C PRO A 337 12.97 0.10 -22.40
N THR A 338 12.69 -0.01 -21.10
CA THR A 338 13.40 0.73 -20.04
C THR A 338 14.66 0.02 -19.55
N LEU A 339 14.57 -1.28 -19.34
CA LEU A 339 15.62 -2.07 -18.68
C LEU A 339 16.46 -2.90 -19.66
N GLY A 340 16.12 -2.85 -20.95
CA GLY A 340 16.77 -3.63 -22.00
C GLY A 340 16.15 -5.03 -22.19
N SER A 341 16.30 -5.57 -23.42
CA SER A 341 15.69 -6.85 -23.82
C SER A 341 16.12 -8.03 -22.96
N ARG A 342 17.39 -8.09 -22.58
CA ARG A 342 17.96 -9.19 -21.76
C ARG A 342 17.27 -9.27 -20.38
N ILE A 343 17.10 -8.14 -19.71
CA ILE A 343 16.42 -8.09 -18.41
C ILE A 343 14.93 -8.39 -18.59
N GLY A 344 14.33 -7.85 -19.67
CA GLY A 344 12.96 -8.15 -20.07
C GLY A 344 12.69 -9.64 -20.22
N GLU A 345 13.58 -10.38 -20.91
CA GLU A 345 13.46 -11.83 -21.09
C GLU A 345 13.51 -12.61 -19.76
N ILE A 346 14.44 -12.26 -18.87
CA ILE A 346 14.57 -12.92 -17.55
C ILE A 346 13.31 -12.70 -16.72
N VAL A 347 12.77 -11.48 -16.74
CA VAL A 347 11.54 -11.15 -15.99
C VAL A 347 10.32 -11.79 -16.63
N ALA A 348 10.25 -11.84 -17.98
CA ALA A 348 9.22 -12.54 -18.73
C ALA A 348 9.19 -14.04 -18.39
N GLU A 349 10.36 -14.66 -18.22
CA GLU A 349 10.47 -16.06 -17.79
C GLU A 349 9.88 -16.25 -16.37
N VAL A 350 10.17 -15.35 -15.45
CA VAL A 350 9.59 -15.40 -14.08
C VAL A 350 8.07 -15.29 -14.13
N LEU A 351 7.53 -14.33 -14.89
CA LEU A 351 6.09 -14.14 -15.05
C LEU A 351 5.41 -15.31 -15.76
N SER A 352 6.04 -15.87 -16.79
CA SER A 352 5.52 -17.02 -17.52
C SER A 352 5.42 -18.27 -16.64
N ARG A 353 6.45 -18.52 -15.81
CA ARG A 353 6.41 -19.61 -14.82
C ARG A 353 5.31 -19.39 -13.78
N GLN A 354 5.15 -18.16 -13.30
CA GLN A 354 4.07 -17.81 -12.37
C GLN A 354 2.71 -18.09 -13.00
N ARG A 355 2.51 -17.66 -14.25
CA ARG A 355 1.27 -17.87 -14.99
C ARG A 355 0.97 -19.35 -15.18
N LYS A 356 1.96 -20.14 -15.60
CA LYS A 356 1.80 -21.59 -15.75
C LYS A 356 1.33 -22.28 -14.48
N LEU A 357 1.91 -21.93 -13.32
CA LEU A 357 1.48 -22.46 -12.02
C LEU A 357 0.05 -22.04 -11.66
N LEU A 358 -0.37 -20.83 -12.03
CA LEU A 358 -1.75 -20.35 -11.83
C LEU A 358 -2.73 -21.13 -12.74
N ASP A 359 -2.35 -21.33 -14.01
CA ASP A 359 -3.16 -22.07 -14.98
C ASP A 359 -3.37 -23.52 -14.52
N GLU A 360 -2.31 -24.21 -14.13
CA GLU A 360 -2.35 -25.57 -13.58
C GLU A 360 -3.25 -25.67 -12.33
N ALA A 361 -3.13 -24.68 -11.42
CA ALA A 361 -3.95 -24.64 -10.20
C ALA A 361 -5.42 -24.38 -10.52
N LEU A 362 -5.74 -23.50 -11.47
CA LEU A 362 -7.10 -23.21 -11.92
C LEU A 362 -7.72 -24.42 -12.62
N GLU A 363 -6.97 -25.08 -13.51
CA GLU A 363 -7.44 -26.25 -14.24
C GLU A 363 -7.74 -27.41 -13.30
N THR A 364 -6.87 -27.66 -12.32
CA THR A 364 -7.12 -28.64 -11.25
C THR A 364 -8.43 -28.34 -10.52
N MET A 365 -8.71 -27.09 -10.21
CA MET A 365 -9.96 -26.71 -9.54
C MET A 365 -11.19 -26.80 -10.45
N ARG A 366 -11.06 -26.45 -11.74
CA ARG A 366 -12.12 -26.60 -12.74
C ARG A 366 -12.53 -28.06 -12.91
N LEU A 367 -11.57 -28.97 -12.99
CA LEU A 367 -11.84 -30.40 -13.13
C LEU A 367 -12.60 -30.97 -11.92
N HIS A 368 -12.22 -30.57 -10.70
CA HIS A 368 -12.86 -31.09 -9.48
C HIS A 368 -14.21 -30.42 -9.16
N TYR A 369 -14.46 -29.19 -9.63
CA TYR A 369 -15.62 -28.36 -9.25
C TYR A 369 -16.23 -27.62 -10.45
N HIS A 370 -16.45 -28.32 -11.57
CA HIS A 370 -16.81 -27.75 -12.87
C HIS A 370 -17.99 -26.76 -12.82
N GLY A 371 -19.15 -27.15 -12.28
CA GLY A 371 -20.31 -26.26 -12.25
C GLY A 371 -20.19 -25.04 -11.29
N TYR A 372 -19.30 -25.14 -10.31
CA TYR A 372 -19.00 -24.03 -9.41
C TYR A 372 -18.05 -23.02 -10.04
N ALA A 373 -17.01 -23.50 -10.72
CA ALA A 373 -16.05 -22.69 -11.44
C ALA A 373 -16.74 -21.83 -12.52
N GLU A 374 -17.63 -22.47 -13.31
CA GLU A 374 -18.40 -21.80 -14.35
C GLU A 374 -19.34 -20.70 -13.81
N ALA A 375 -20.02 -20.97 -12.70
CA ALA A 375 -20.87 -19.98 -12.03
C ALA A 375 -20.08 -18.76 -11.54
N LEU A 376 -18.87 -18.97 -11.03
CA LEU A 376 -18.00 -17.90 -10.54
C LEU A 376 -17.37 -17.10 -11.68
N GLU A 377 -16.95 -17.76 -12.76
CA GLU A 377 -16.48 -17.10 -13.99
C GLU A 377 -17.57 -16.20 -14.58
N ASN A 378 -18.80 -16.72 -14.71
CA ASN A 378 -19.95 -15.97 -15.17
C ASN A 378 -20.21 -14.71 -14.30
N ARG A 379 -20.09 -14.85 -12.98
CA ARG A 379 -20.20 -13.72 -12.05
C ARG A 379 -19.16 -12.65 -12.32
N ILE A 380 -17.86 -13.04 -12.36
CA ILE A 380 -16.76 -12.10 -12.57
C ILE A 380 -16.95 -11.41 -13.92
N PHE A 381 -17.33 -12.16 -14.96
CA PHE A 381 -17.57 -11.61 -16.28
C PHE A 381 -18.73 -10.61 -16.29
N ARG A 382 -19.85 -10.92 -15.64
CA ARG A 382 -20.98 -9.97 -15.49
C ARG A 382 -20.58 -8.68 -14.75
N GLN A 383 -19.71 -8.77 -13.76
CA GLN A 383 -19.20 -7.58 -13.08
C GLN A 383 -18.32 -6.73 -14.00
N ILE A 384 -17.49 -7.37 -14.84
CA ILE A 384 -16.69 -6.69 -15.85
C ILE A 384 -17.59 -5.99 -16.87
N VAL A 385 -18.64 -6.66 -17.36
CA VAL A 385 -19.59 -6.08 -18.33
C VAL A 385 -20.32 -4.87 -17.73
N LEU A 386 -20.83 -4.96 -16.49
CA LEU A 386 -21.46 -3.83 -15.81
C LEU A 386 -20.51 -2.64 -15.60
N ARG A 387 -19.21 -2.93 -15.46
CA ARG A 387 -18.22 -1.88 -15.39
C ARG A 387 -18.04 -1.19 -16.74
N LEU A 388 -17.83 -1.96 -17.80
CA LEU A 388 -17.70 -1.42 -19.17
C LEU A 388 -18.92 -0.59 -19.55
N GLU A 389 -20.13 -1.04 -19.15
CA GLU A 389 -21.36 -0.28 -19.31
C GLU A 389 -21.32 1.07 -18.60
N GLY A 390 -20.80 1.12 -17.37
CA GLY A 390 -20.62 2.37 -16.63
C GLY A 390 -19.55 3.29 -17.23
N GLU A 391 -18.41 2.75 -17.68
CA GLU A 391 -17.36 3.50 -18.36
C GLU A 391 -17.85 4.09 -19.69
N GLU A 392 -18.69 3.35 -20.41
CA GLU A 392 -19.30 3.83 -21.66
C GLU A 392 -20.29 4.99 -21.40
N TYR A 393 -21.09 4.93 -20.32
CA TYR A 393 -21.96 6.03 -19.97
C TYR A 393 -21.20 7.30 -19.55
N ASP A 394 -20.06 7.15 -18.88
CA ASP A 394 -19.17 8.27 -18.56
C ASP A 394 -18.53 8.84 -19.84
N ALA A 395 -18.16 8.01 -20.81
CA ALA A 395 -17.64 8.44 -22.11
C ALA A 395 -18.72 9.19 -22.90
N LEU A 396 -19.94 8.66 -23.01
CA LEU A 396 -21.06 9.30 -23.67
C LEU A 396 -21.41 10.68 -23.04
N LEU A 397 -21.25 10.81 -21.73
CA LEU A 397 -21.41 12.10 -21.07
C LEU A 397 -20.28 13.06 -21.44
N SER A 398 -19.02 12.59 -21.47
CA SER A 398 -17.87 13.42 -21.83
C SER A 398 -17.92 13.90 -23.28
N GLU A 399 -18.53 13.12 -24.17
CA GLU A 399 -18.79 13.44 -25.58
C GLU A 399 -20.07 14.29 -25.79
N ALA A 400 -20.74 14.67 -24.70
CA ALA A 400 -22.00 15.43 -24.71
C ALA A 400 -23.15 14.75 -25.51
N LEU A 401 -23.10 13.42 -25.68
CA LEU A 401 -24.14 12.64 -26.34
C LEU A 401 -25.34 12.37 -25.43
N ILE A 402 -25.13 12.41 -24.11
CA ILE A 402 -26.19 12.29 -23.09
C ILE A 402 -26.08 13.43 -22.06
N SER A 403 -27.22 13.83 -21.48
CA SER A 403 -27.25 14.84 -20.43
C SER A 403 -26.73 14.25 -19.10
N GLU A 404 -26.25 15.15 -18.22
CA GLU A 404 -25.77 14.75 -16.87
C GLU A 404 -26.84 14.02 -16.05
N GLU A 405 -28.10 14.43 -16.21
CA GLU A 405 -29.25 13.81 -15.53
C GLU A 405 -29.45 12.36 -16.01
N ARG A 406 -29.40 12.15 -17.33
CA ARG A 406 -29.47 10.80 -17.93
C ARG A 406 -28.29 9.91 -17.54
N SER A 407 -27.08 10.42 -17.57
CA SER A 407 -25.89 9.67 -17.13
C SER A 407 -26.04 9.22 -15.68
N ARG A 408 -26.47 10.11 -14.78
CA ARG A 408 -26.72 9.77 -13.37
C ARG A 408 -27.80 8.68 -13.19
N GLU A 409 -28.84 8.70 -14.01
CA GLU A 409 -29.91 7.70 -13.99
C GLU A 409 -29.38 6.33 -14.42
N LEU A 410 -28.64 6.27 -15.54
CA LEU A 410 -28.04 5.06 -16.08
C LEU A 410 -26.99 4.46 -15.11
N ILE A 411 -26.13 5.28 -14.54
CA ILE A 411 -25.14 4.84 -13.55
C ILE A 411 -25.84 4.28 -12.29
N LYS A 412 -26.92 4.91 -11.82
CA LYS A 412 -27.71 4.36 -10.70
C LYS A 412 -28.33 2.99 -11.05
N GLU A 413 -28.76 2.79 -12.28
CA GLU A 413 -29.31 1.50 -12.71
C GLU A 413 -28.20 0.43 -12.74
N VAL A 414 -27.01 0.73 -13.27
CA VAL A 414 -25.83 -0.14 -13.22
C VAL A 414 -25.48 -0.50 -11.78
N GLU A 415 -25.48 0.49 -10.87
CA GLU A 415 -25.23 0.25 -9.44
C GLU A 415 -26.30 -0.67 -8.80
N ARG A 416 -27.58 -0.50 -9.15
CA ARG A 416 -28.68 -1.37 -8.68
C ARG A 416 -28.53 -2.81 -9.19
N ARG A 417 -28.18 -3.00 -10.47
CA ARG A 417 -27.90 -4.33 -11.05
C ARG A 417 -26.71 -5.00 -10.37
N ARG A 418 -25.68 -4.24 -10.11
CA ARG A 418 -24.47 -4.69 -9.39
C ARG A 418 -24.81 -5.14 -7.96
N HIS A 419 -25.60 -4.35 -7.24
CA HIS A 419 -26.05 -4.69 -5.88
C HIS A 419 -26.95 -5.95 -5.84
N ARG A 420 -27.78 -6.14 -6.85
CA ARG A 420 -28.60 -7.38 -7.00
C ARG A 420 -27.75 -8.61 -7.25
N LEU A 421 -26.69 -8.51 -8.05
CA LEU A 421 -25.74 -9.59 -8.26
C LEU A 421 -25.02 -10.01 -6.97
N ASP A 422 -24.64 -9.06 -6.14
CA ASP A 422 -24.00 -9.33 -4.85
C ASP A 422 -24.93 -10.04 -3.84
N LYS A 423 -26.22 -9.68 -3.82
CA LYS A 423 -27.20 -10.29 -2.94
C LYS A 423 -27.65 -11.68 -3.39
N ARG A 424 -27.89 -11.90 -4.67
CA ARG A 424 -28.36 -13.21 -5.19
C ARG A 424 -27.35 -14.32 -4.93
N LEU A 425 -26.07 -14.04 -5.01
CA LEU A 425 -25.02 -15.06 -4.84
C LEU A 425 -24.80 -15.52 -3.41
N SER A 426 -25.11 -14.71 -2.41
CA SER A 426 -25.16 -15.22 -1.03
C SER A 426 -26.30 -16.22 -0.84
N PHE A 427 -27.33 -16.17 -1.69
CA PHE A 427 -28.49 -17.04 -1.66
C PHE A 427 -28.33 -18.27 -2.58
N ASP A 428 -27.87 -18.08 -3.83
CA ASP A 428 -27.69 -19.16 -4.82
C ASP A 428 -26.52 -20.10 -4.45
N LEU A 429 -25.47 -19.58 -3.82
CA LEU A 429 -24.44 -20.43 -3.21
C LEU A 429 -24.96 -21.28 -2.05
N ARG A 430 -25.99 -20.81 -1.34
CA ARG A 430 -26.66 -21.60 -0.30
C ARG A 430 -27.60 -22.67 -0.88
N SER A 431 -28.44 -22.30 -1.83
CA SER A 431 -29.45 -23.19 -2.41
C SER A 431 -28.86 -24.24 -3.36
N GLY A 432 -27.93 -23.86 -4.24
CA GLY A 432 -27.27 -24.79 -5.17
C GLY A 432 -26.32 -25.78 -4.47
N ILE A 433 -25.82 -25.44 -3.29
CA ILE A 433 -25.04 -26.35 -2.43
C ILE A 433 -25.96 -27.35 -1.72
N GLU A 434 -27.10 -26.91 -1.21
CA GLU A 434 -28.09 -27.77 -0.52
C GLU A 434 -28.73 -28.78 -1.47
N GLU A 435 -28.99 -28.38 -2.72
CA GLU A 435 -29.61 -29.25 -3.74
C GLU A 435 -28.66 -30.32 -4.28
N ARG A 436 -27.36 -30.01 -4.40
CA ARG A 436 -26.34 -31.03 -4.83
C ARG A 436 -25.92 -31.98 -3.73
N ILE A 437 -25.96 -31.56 -2.47
CA ILE A 437 -25.77 -32.49 -1.33
C ILE A 437 -26.92 -33.46 -1.25
N LYS A 438 -28.16 -33.04 -1.53
CA LYS A 438 -29.33 -33.93 -1.59
C LYS A 438 -29.29 -34.96 -2.75
N ASN A 439 -28.65 -34.60 -3.87
CA ASN A 439 -28.55 -35.48 -5.04
C ASN A 439 -27.29 -36.36 -5.04
N ALA A 440 -26.39 -36.19 -4.07
CA ALA A 440 -25.18 -36.99 -3.90
C ALA A 440 -25.25 -38.00 -2.72
N THR A 441 -26.33 -37.97 -1.96
CA THR A 441 -26.74 -38.98 -0.97
C THR A 441 -27.87 -39.84 -1.51
#